data_c89ce19ec30db042b0742273bf1a970c
#
_entry.id   c89ce19ec30db042b0742273bf1a970c
#
_cell.length_a   1.000
_cell.length_b   1.000
_cell.length_c   1.000
_cell.angle_alpha   90.00
_cell.angle_beta   90.00
_cell.angle_gamma   90.00
#
_symmetry.space_group_name_H-M   'P 1'
#
loop_
_entity.id
_entity.type
_entity.pdbx_description
1 polymer ?
#
loop_
_entity_poly.entity_id
_entity_poly.type
_entity_poly.pdbx_seq_one_letter_code
_entity_poly.pdbx_strand_id
1 'polypeptide(L)'
;MKKRILVFLLAFVMLFALSYHALAATQTVSIVPNITFNGTKATCSVNITGNMLTDTISATMTLKRGTTVIDEWTDSGSGFLYMSETADVARWKTYTLTVNATINGVAKPEVTISRTNN
;
A
#
# COMPACT_ATOMS: atom_id res chain seq x y z
N MET A 1 28.71 -18.00 35.70
CA MET A 1 28.69 -18.90 34.55
C MET A 1 27.30 -19.24 34.05
N LYS A 2 26.34 -19.53 34.91
CA LYS A 2 24.95 -19.84 34.50
C LYS A 2 24.24 -18.66 33.78
N LYS A 3 24.55 -17.44 34.15
CA LYS A 3 23.98 -16.23 33.48
C LYS A 3 24.43 -16.04 32.06
N ARG A 4 25.64 -16.47 31.70
CA ARG A 4 26.18 -16.32 30.32
C ARG A 4 25.54 -17.30 29.37
N ILE A 5 25.20 -18.51 29.82
CA ILE A 5 24.52 -19.51 28.98
C ILE A 5 23.08 -19.09 28.69
N LEU A 6 22.39 -18.44 29.64
CA LEU A 6 21.05 -17.95 29.45
C LEU A 6 20.97 -16.84 28.42
N VAL A 7 21.94 -15.93 28.40
CA VAL A 7 22.03 -14.83 27.44
C VAL A 7 22.27 -15.36 26.02
N PHE A 8 23.09 -16.39 25.87
CA PHE A 8 23.32 -17.06 24.58
C PHE A 8 22.06 -17.71 24.04
N LEU A 9 21.28 -18.36 24.88
CA LEU A 9 20.04 -19.00 24.49
C LEU A 9 19.00 -17.96 24.03
N LEU A 10 18.91 -16.81 24.69
CA LEU A 10 18.00 -15.75 24.35
C LEU A 10 18.35 -15.11 23.00
N ALA A 11 19.64 -14.88 22.73
CA ALA A 11 20.11 -14.36 21.46
C ALA A 11 19.83 -15.31 20.30
N PHE A 12 19.93 -16.61 20.53
CA PHE A 12 19.63 -17.65 19.53
C PHE A 12 18.12 -17.69 19.20
N VAL A 13 17.25 -17.56 20.18
CA VAL A 13 15.80 -17.51 19.99
C VAL A 13 15.40 -16.26 19.22
N MET A 14 16.03 -15.11 19.44
CA MET A 14 15.78 -13.90 18.69
C MET A 14 16.18 -14.01 17.22
N LEU A 15 17.28 -14.69 16.91
CA LEU A 15 17.70 -14.95 15.54
C LEU A 15 16.70 -15.82 14.79
N PHE A 16 16.08 -16.80 15.42
CA PHE A 16 15.01 -17.61 14.82
C PHE A 16 13.75 -16.80 14.54
N ALA A 17 13.36 -15.91 15.43
CA ALA A 17 12.21 -15.05 15.23
C ALA A 17 12.40 -14.09 14.03
N LEU A 18 13.60 -13.57 13.83
CA LEU A 18 13.93 -12.73 12.66
C LEU A 18 13.88 -13.51 11.35
N SER A 19 14.28 -14.78 11.35
CA SER A 19 14.19 -15.66 10.17
C SER A 19 12.73 -15.95 9.78
N TYR A 20 11.84 -16.08 10.74
CA TYR A 20 10.41 -16.24 10.50
C TYR A 20 9.79 -15.00 9.86
N HIS A 21 10.18 -13.82 10.28
CA HIS A 21 9.72 -12.58 9.67
C HIS A 21 10.18 -12.41 8.23
N ALA A 22 11.40 -12.83 7.91
CA ALA A 22 11.92 -12.78 6.55
C ALA A 22 11.14 -13.72 5.61
N LEU A 23 10.71 -14.89 6.08
CA LEU A 23 9.89 -15.83 5.32
C LEU A 23 8.47 -15.31 5.08
N ALA A 24 7.86 -14.64 6.06
CA ALA A 24 6.56 -14.02 5.92
C ALA A 24 6.58 -12.83 4.94
N ALA A 25 7.70 -12.12 4.85
CA ALA A 25 7.86 -11.00 3.92
C ALA A 25 7.96 -11.41 2.44
N THR A 26 8.13 -12.70 2.13
CA THR A 26 8.17 -13.18 0.74
C THR A 26 6.77 -13.42 0.15
N GLN A 27 5.70 -13.29 0.93
CA GLN A 27 4.34 -13.37 0.42
C GLN A 27 4.04 -12.15 -0.46
N THR A 28 3.67 -12.40 -1.70
CA THR A 28 3.43 -11.36 -2.69
C THR A 28 2.01 -10.82 -2.60
N VAL A 29 1.92 -9.54 -2.29
CA VAL A 29 0.71 -8.74 -2.44
C VAL A 29 0.92 -7.79 -3.60
N SER A 30 -0.05 -7.68 -4.50
CA SER A 30 0.04 -6.79 -5.64
C SER A 30 -0.79 -5.53 -5.37
N ILE A 31 -0.17 -4.36 -5.49
CA ILE A 31 -0.82 -3.05 -5.40
C ILE A 31 -0.46 -2.28 -6.66
N VAL A 32 -1.42 -2.08 -7.55
CA VAL A 32 -1.20 -1.46 -8.86
C VAL A 32 -2.08 -0.23 -9.00
N PRO A 33 -1.55 0.99 -8.74
CA PRO A 33 -2.27 2.23 -8.94
C PRO A 33 -2.21 2.70 -10.39
N ASN A 34 -3.15 3.54 -10.78
CA ASN A 34 -3.17 4.18 -12.09
C ASN A 34 -3.86 5.54 -12.01
N ILE A 35 -3.41 6.48 -12.84
CA ILE A 35 -4.08 7.76 -13.08
C ILE A 35 -4.26 7.93 -14.57
N THR A 36 -5.47 8.23 -15.01
CA THR A 36 -5.75 8.65 -16.38
C THR A 36 -6.43 10.00 -16.37
N PHE A 37 -6.20 10.79 -17.41
CA PHE A 37 -6.78 12.13 -17.55
C PHE A 37 -7.67 12.20 -18.76
N ASN A 38 -8.79 12.92 -18.62
CA ASN A 38 -9.65 13.31 -19.71
C ASN A 38 -10.01 14.79 -19.51
N GLY A 39 -9.22 15.68 -20.13
CA GLY A 39 -9.36 17.13 -19.95
C GLY A 39 -9.11 17.55 -18.50
N THR A 40 -10.14 18.04 -17.83
CA THR A 40 -10.09 18.48 -16.43
C THR A 40 -10.61 17.44 -15.44
N LYS A 41 -10.72 16.19 -15.88
CA LYS A 41 -11.08 15.06 -15.02
C LYS A 41 -9.95 14.05 -14.94
N ALA A 42 -9.64 13.60 -13.75
CA ALA A 42 -8.73 12.49 -13.50
C ALA A 42 -9.54 11.28 -13.05
N THR A 43 -9.17 10.11 -13.51
CA THR A 43 -9.63 8.84 -12.96
C THR A 43 -8.47 8.20 -12.22
N CYS A 44 -8.64 8.01 -10.93
CA CYS A 44 -7.67 7.39 -10.05
C CYS A 44 -8.16 6.00 -9.70
N SER A 45 -7.32 4.99 -9.93
CA SER A 45 -7.70 3.61 -9.66
C SER A 45 -6.56 2.85 -9.01
N VAL A 46 -6.91 1.79 -8.30
CA VAL A 46 -5.94 0.84 -7.76
C VAL A 46 -6.55 -0.56 -7.77
N ASN A 47 -5.73 -1.51 -8.19
CA ASN A 47 -6.00 -2.94 -8.04
C ASN A 47 -5.12 -3.48 -6.93
N ILE A 48 -5.73 -4.08 -5.92
CA ILE A 48 -5.02 -4.73 -4.82
C ILE A 48 -5.44 -6.18 -4.79
N THR A 49 -4.46 -7.08 -4.88
CA THR A 49 -4.70 -8.52 -4.80
C THR A 49 -3.98 -9.06 -3.58
N GLY A 50 -4.72 -9.68 -2.68
CA GLY A 50 -4.18 -10.39 -1.53
C GLY A 50 -3.64 -11.76 -1.91
N ASN A 51 -3.05 -12.45 -0.95
CA ASN A 51 -2.55 -13.81 -1.17
C ASN A 51 -3.66 -14.85 -1.11
N MET A 52 -4.70 -14.59 -0.35
CA MET A 52 -5.82 -15.51 -0.12
C MET A 52 -7.14 -14.80 -0.33
N LEU A 53 -8.15 -15.52 -0.77
CA LEU A 53 -9.50 -14.99 -0.95
C LEU A 53 -10.14 -14.48 0.35
N THR A 54 -9.62 -14.96 1.49
CA THR A 54 -10.09 -14.57 2.83
C THR A 54 -9.35 -13.37 3.40
N ASP A 55 -8.33 -12.85 2.71
CA ASP A 55 -7.59 -11.68 3.18
C ASP A 55 -8.49 -10.45 3.22
N THR A 56 -8.51 -9.76 4.36
CA THR A 56 -9.23 -8.50 4.51
C THR A 56 -8.33 -7.36 4.06
N ILE A 57 -8.78 -6.62 3.04
CA ILE A 57 -8.04 -5.53 2.43
C ILE A 57 -8.75 -4.22 2.75
N SER A 58 -8.00 -3.23 3.24
CA SER A 58 -8.46 -1.86 3.39
C SER A 58 -7.43 -0.94 2.76
N ALA A 59 -7.89 0.07 2.01
CA ALA A 59 -6.97 0.96 1.31
C ALA A 59 -7.51 2.39 1.27
N THR A 60 -6.56 3.33 1.28
CA THR A 60 -6.82 4.75 1.07
C THR A 60 -6.01 5.23 -0.12
N MET A 61 -6.68 5.84 -1.10
CA MET A 61 -6.04 6.56 -2.20
C MET A 61 -6.06 8.04 -1.90
N THR A 62 -4.95 8.72 -2.06
CA THR A 62 -4.82 10.18 -1.90
C THR A 62 -4.27 10.78 -3.18
N LEU A 63 -5.01 11.69 -3.79
CA LEU A 63 -4.55 12.45 -4.95
C LEU A 63 -4.03 13.80 -4.50
N LYS A 64 -2.78 14.11 -4.87
CA LYS A 64 -2.13 15.36 -4.51
C LYS A 64 -1.58 16.07 -5.73
N ARG A 65 -1.52 17.41 -5.62
CA ARG A 65 -0.73 18.27 -6.50
C ARG A 65 0.33 18.97 -5.64
N GLY A 66 1.58 18.55 -5.76
CA GLY A 66 2.62 18.95 -4.83
C GLY A 66 2.30 18.46 -3.42
N THR A 67 2.16 19.38 -2.47
CA THR A 67 1.78 19.08 -1.09
C THR A 67 0.27 19.21 -0.82
N THR A 68 -0.50 19.68 -1.82
CA THR A 68 -1.92 19.94 -1.68
C THR A 68 -2.73 18.68 -1.96
N VAL A 69 -3.54 18.25 -1.00
CA VAL A 69 -4.49 17.14 -1.19
C VAL A 69 -5.66 17.62 -2.04
N ILE A 70 -5.87 16.96 -3.18
CA ILE A 70 -7.01 17.24 -4.06
C ILE A 70 -8.23 16.45 -3.62
N ASP A 71 -8.04 15.15 -3.37
CA ASP A 71 -9.11 14.28 -2.88
C ASP A 71 -8.52 13.04 -2.21
N GLU A 72 -9.34 12.37 -1.42
CA GLU A 72 -8.95 11.15 -0.70
C GLU A 72 -10.15 10.20 -0.61
N TRP A 73 -9.91 8.91 -0.85
CA TRP A 73 -10.94 7.87 -0.86
C TRP A 73 -10.47 6.65 -0.10
N THR A 74 -11.38 6.02 0.62
CA THR A 74 -11.10 4.80 1.39
C THR A 74 -12.14 3.74 1.04
N ASP A 75 -11.69 2.49 0.89
CA ASP A 75 -12.57 1.35 0.63
C ASP A 75 -11.96 0.08 1.21
N SER A 76 -12.74 -0.99 1.23
CA SER A 76 -12.31 -2.29 1.73
C SER A 76 -12.94 -3.44 0.94
N GLY A 77 -12.30 -4.59 1.00
CA GLY A 77 -12.75 -5.80 0.31
C GLY A 77 -12.07 -7.05 0.86
N SER A 78 -12.42 -8.20 0.33
CA SER A 78 -11.83 -9.49 0.71
C SER A 78 -11.16 -10.14 -0.49
N GLY A 79 -9.92 -10.57 -0.31
CA GLY A 79 -9.10 -11.24 -1.33
C GLY A 79 -8.62 -10.33 -2.44
N PHE A 80 -9.43 -9.36 -2.81
CA PHE A 80 -9.21 -8.44 -3.90
C PHE A 80 -9.96 -7.14 -3.62
N LEU A 81 -9.35 -6.01 -3.98
CA LEU A 81 -9.99 -4.70 -3.88
C LEU A 81 -9.67 -3.88 -5.13
N TYR A 82 -10.71 -3.41 -5.79
CA TYR A 82 -10.59 -2.46 -6.89
C TYR A 82 -11.27 -1.16 -6.49
N MET A 83 -10.53 -0.06 -6.58
CA MET A 83 -11.05 1.28 -6.37
C MET A 83 -10.90 2.08 -7.66
N SER A 84 -11.93 2.83 -8.02
CA SER A 84 -11.88 3.76 -9.17
C SER A 84 -12.72 4.99 -8.83
N GLU A 85 -12.06 6.14 -8.80
CA GLU A 85 -12.67 7.40 -8.40
C GLU A 85 -12.24 8.51 -9.35
N THR A 86 -13.09 9.54 -9.46
CA THR A 86 -12.80 10.70 -10.32
C THR A 86 -12.60 11.95 -9.47
N ALA A 87 -11.74 12.82 -9.96
CA ALA A 87 -11.47 14.12 -9.34
C ALA A 87 -11.33 15.21 -10.39
N ASP A 88 -11.63 16.44 -10.00
CA ASP A 88 -11.39 17.61 -10.82
C ASP A 88 -9.92 17.99 -10.76
N VAL A 89 -9.31 18.19 -11.92
CA VAL A 89 -7.89 18.50 -12.05
C VAL A 89 -7.69 19.62 -13.08
N ALA A 90 -6.51 20.23 -13.04
CA ALA A 90 -6.11 21.23 -14.01
C ALA A 90 -5.22 20.62 -15.10
N ARG A 91 -5.29 21.19 -16.29
CA ARG A 91 -4.35 20.82 -17.36
C ARG A 91 -2.94 21.32 -17.06
N TRP A 92 -1.96 20.61 -17.58
CA TRP A 92 -0.54 20.99 -17.52
C TRP A 92 0.05 20.95 -16.12
N LYS A 93 -0.58 20.20 -15.21
CA LYS A 93 -0.12 20.00 -13.84
C LYS A 93 0.22 18.54 -13.60
N THR A 94 1.15 18.31 -12.70
CA THR A 94 1.56 16.98 -12.28
C THR A 94 0.82 16.59 -10.99
N TYR A 95 0.26 15.39 -11.00
CA TYR A 95 -0.49 14.83 -9.89
C TYR A 95 0.17 13.55 -9.40
N THR A 96 0.10 13.33 -8.10
CA THR A 96 0.65 12.15 -7.44
C THR A 96 -0.48 11.41 -6.76
N LEU A 97 -0.61 10.11 -7.06
CA LEU A 97 -1.54 9.21 -6.40
C LEU A 97 -0.76 8.33 -5.44
N THR A 98 -1.13 8.38 -4.17
CA THR A 98 -0.54 7.58 -3.11
C THR A 98 -1.56 6.57 -2.62
N VAL A 99 -1.16 5.31 -2.51
CA VAL A 99 -2.01 4.23 -2.00
C VAL A 99 -1.39 3.68 -0.73
N ASN A 100 -2.16 3.74 0.35
CA ASN A 100 -1.84 3.10 1.62
C ASN A 100 -2.82 1.97 1.85
N ALA A 101 -2.34 0.76 2.01
CA ALA A 101 -3.16 -0.43 2.19
C ALA A 101 -2.76 -1.21 3.43
N THR A 102 -3.76 -1.82 4.06
CA THR A 102 -3.58 -2.82 5.10
C THR A 102 -4.19 -4.14 4.65
N ILE A 103 -3.53 -5.25 4.95
CA ILE A 103 -4.05 -6.58 4.69
C ILE A 103 -4.05 -7.34 6.00
N ASN A 104 -5.24 -7.79 6.43
CA ASN A 104 -5.46 -8.43 7.72
C ASN A 104 -4.93 -7.56 8.89
N GLY A 105 -5.11 -6.23 8.78
CA GLY A 105 -4.66 -5.28 9.78
C GLY A 105 -3.17 -4.93 9.74
N VAL A 106 -2.41 -5.49 8.79
CA VAL A 106 -0.97 -5.24 8.65
C VAL A 106 -0.74 -4.22 7.53
N ALA A 107 -0.12 -3.09 7.87
CA ALA A 107 0.19 -2.04 6.90
C ALA A 107 1.22 -2.54 5.88
N LYS A 108 0.95 -2.27 4.60
CA LYS A 108 1.87 -2.57 3.50
C LYS A 108 2.66 -1.31 3.13
N PRO A 109 3.82 -1.44 2.48
CA PRO A 109 4.57 -0.28 2.00
C PRO A 109 3.71 0.60 1.09
N GLU A 110 3.81 1.90 1.27
CA GLU A 110 3.12 2.89 0.45
C GLU A 110 3.54 2.79 -1.01
N VAL A 111 2.56 2.85 -1.91
CA VAL A 111 2.79 2.84 -3.36
C VAL A 111 2.36 4.19 -3.92
N THR A 112 3.22 4.79 -4.74
CA THR A 112 3.02 6.13 -5.29
C THR A 112 3.31 6.14 -6.78
N ILE A 113 2.44 6.81 -7.56
CA ILE A 113 2.70 7.13 -8.96
C ILE A 113 2.44 8.61 -9.20
N SER A 114 3.16 9.18 -10.18
CA SER A 114 2.95 10.56 -10.61
C SER A 114 2.74 10.62 -12.11
N ARG A 115 1.81 11.46 -12.54
CA ARG A 115 1.54 11.72 -13.97
C ARG A 115 1.18 13.18 -14.19
N THR A 116 1.54 13.68 -15.38
CA THR A 116 1.22 15.03 -15.80
C THR A 116 0.01 14.99 -16.73
N ASN A 117 -0.95 15.87 -16.49
CA ASN A 117 -2.12 16.06 -17.35
C ASN A 117 -1.74 16.96 -18.52
N ASN A 118 -1.43 16.36 -19.65
CA ASN A 118 -1.04 17.07 -20.86
C ASN A 118 -2.22 17.48 -21.73
#